data_dcde6942ad6bd3fc9d0f1fc7e092707b
#
_entry.id   dcde6942ad6bd3fc9d0f1fc7e092707b
#
_cell.length_a   1.000
_cell.length_b   1.000
_cell.length_c   1.000
_cell.angle_alpha   90.00
_cell.angle_beta   90.00
_cell.angle_gamma   90.00
#
_symmetry.space_group_name_H-M   'P 1'
#
loop_
_entity.id
_entity.type
_entity.pdbx_description
1 polymer ?
#
loop_
_entity_poly.entity_id
_entity_poly.type
_entity_poly.pdbx_seq_one_letter_code
_entity_poly.pdbx_strand_id
1 'polypeptide(L)'
;ETPDTPAQPGIPETPEEPDAPETPEKPDIPETPEQPDDPGSVPGVLAYEQEVVRLVNAERASYGLPALSIRADLCQYARVKSQDMHDSGYFSHTSPNYGSPFDMMKSFGITYSHAGENIAMGYSTPEAVVSAWMNSEGHRANILSASYTELGVGYVADGGYWTQWFVG
;
A
#
# COMPACT_ATOMS: atom_id res chain seq x y z
N GLU A 1 49.22 -61.64 -21.58
CA GLU A 1 49.28 -60.23 -21.13
C GLU A 1 48.23 -59.42 -21.80
N THR A 2 47.17 -59.11 -21.08
CA THR A 2 46.11 -58.20 -21.52
C THR A 2 46.44 -56.80 -21.05
N PRO A 3 46.39 -55.78 -21.93
CA PRO A 3 46.62 -54.41 -21.47
C PRO A 3 45.41 -53.85 -20.68
N ASP A 4 45.78 -53.20 -19.58
CA ASP A 4 44.94 -52.52 -18.67
C ASP A 4 44.16 -51.40 -19.35
N THR A 5 42.84 -51.37 -19.18
CA THR A 5 41.96 -50.29 -19.68
C THR A 5 42.01 -49.14 -18.69
N PRO A 6 42.38 -47.91 -19.11
CA PRO A 6 42.37 -46.78 -18.21
C PRO A 6 40.92 -46.40 -17.82
N ALA A 7 40.72 -46.12 -16.53
CA ALA A 7 39.46 -45.67 -15.97
C ALA A 7 39.03 -44.30 -16.55
N GLN A 8 37.77 -44.24 -16.94
CA GLN A 8 37.13 -43.06 -17.46
C GLN A 8 37.00 -42.01 -16.32
N PRO A 9 37.35 -40.73 -16.53
CA PRO A 9 37.18 -39.73 -15.50
C PRO A 9 35.67 -39.47 -15.28
N GLY A 10 35.30 -39.39 -14.00
CA GLY A 10 33.90 -39.13 -13.60
C GLY A 10 33.38 -37.81 -14.13
N ILE A 11 32.15 -37.85 -14.59
CA ILE A 11 31.36 -36.67 -15.01
C ILE A 11 31.22 -35.79 -13.78
N PRO A 12 31.57 -34.48 -13.81
CA PRO A 12 31.28 -33.59 -12.71
C PRO A 12 29.76 -33.46 -12.51
N GLU A 13 29.32 -33.65 -11.27
CA GLU A 13 27.92 -33.43 -10.89
C GLU A 13 27.54 -31.97 -11.19
N THR A 14 26.42 -31.82 -11.86
CA THR A 14 25.82 -30.53 -12.12
C THR A 14 25.48 -29.88 -10.78
N PRO A 15 25.90 -28.63 -10.52
CA PRO A 15 25.48 -27.94 -9.30
C PRO A 15 23.96 -27.87 -9.24
N GLU A 16 23.38 -28.26 -8.09
CA GLU A 16 21.97 -28.04 -7.81
C GLU A 16 21.66 -26.55 -7.96
N GLU A 17 20.65 -26.26 -8.77
CA GLU A 17 20.09 -24.93 -8.95
C GLU A 17 19.61 -24.44 -7.56
N PRO A 18 19.99 -23.24 -7.09
CA PRO A 18 19.50 -22.75 -5.80
C PRO A 18 17.98 -22.64 -5.84
N ASP A 19 17.35 -23.18 -4.80
CA ASP A 19 15.90 -23.08 -4.61
C ASP A 19 15.45 -21.63 -4.84
N ALA A 20 14.43 -21.47 -5.70
CA ALA A 20 13.81 -20.18 -5.94
C ALA A 20 13.36 -19.61 -4.59
N PRO A 21 13.58 -18.31 -4.30
CA PRO A 21 13.13 -17.72 -3.06
C PRO A 21 11.61 -17.92 -2.94
N GLU A 22 11.21 -18.47 -1.80
CA GLU A 22 9.79 -18.65 -1.47
C GLU A 22 9.07 -17.29 -1.62
N THR A 23 7.96 -17.32 -2.35
CA THR A 23 7.09 -16.15 -2.46
C THR A 23 6.70 -15.74 -1.04
N PRO A 24 6.93 -14.50 -0.59
CA PRO A 24 6.55 -14.10 0.75
C PRO A 24 5.06 -14.39 0.95
N GLU A 25 4.74 -15.10 2.03
CA GLU A 25 3.35 -15.34 2.42
C GLU A 25 2.64 -14.00 2.53
N LYS A 26 1.43 -13.92 1.97
CA LYS A 26 0.57 -12.75 2.09
C LYS A 26 0.41 -12.46 3.58
N PRO A 27 0.76 -11.25 4.06
CA PRO A 27 0.70 -10.95 5.48
C PRO A 27 -0.72 -11.16 5.99
N ASP A 28 -0.82 -11.69 7.22
CA ASP A 28 -2.10 -11.74 7.94
C ASP A 28 -2.64 -10.32 8.07
N ILE A 29 -3.75 -10.09 7.41
CA ILE A 29 -4.40 -8.77 7.42
C ILE A 29 -5.11 -8.67 8.78
N PRO A 30 -4.79 -7.67 9.62
CA PRO A 30 -5.51 -7.46 10.87
C PRO A 30 -7.00 -7.36 10.59
N GLU A 31 -7.82 -8.06 11.37
CA GLU A 31 -9.28 -7.94 11.27
C GLU A 31 -9.68 -6.47 11.44
N THR A 32 -10.45 -5.96 10.49
CA THR A 32 -10.98 -4.60 10.56
C THR A 32 -11.87 -4.51 11.80
N PRO A 33 -11.66 -3.55 12.72
CA PRO A 33 -12.57 -3.36 13.84
C PRO A 33 -13.99 -3.22 13.33
N GLU A 34 -14.93 -3.97 13.93
CA GLU A 34 -16.35 -3.84 13.62
C GLU A 34 -16.80 -2.40 13.91
N GLN A 35 -17.11 -1.67 12.86
CA GLN A 35 -17.67 -0.34 12.94
C GLN A 35 -19.20 -0.47 13.07
N PRO A 36 -19.86 0.30 13.97
CA PRO A 36 -21.31 0.28 14.06
C PRO A 36 -21.95 0.65 12.71
N ASP A 37 -23.07 -0.01 12.41
CA ASP A 37 -23.85 0.17 11.17
C ASP A 37 -24.33 1.62 11.03
N ASP A 38 -23.51 2.47 10.41
CA ASP A 38 -23.94 3.78 9.91
C ASP A 38 -24.46 3.60 8.48
N PRO A 39 -25.68 4.07 8.14
CA PRO A 39 -26.27 3.91 6.80
C PRO A 39 -25.43 4.43 5.63
N GLY A 40 -24.36 5.17 5.89
CA GLY A 40 -23.41 5.67 4.89
C GLY A 40 -22.08 4.96 4.90
N SER A 41 -21.86 3.98 5.77
CA SER A 41 -20.56 3.32 5.91
C SER A 41 -20.26 2.36 4.75
N VAL A 42 -19.00 2.35 4.31
CA VAL A 42 -18.49 1.37 3.35
C VAL A 42 -17.93 0.20 4.13
N PRO A 43 -18.44 -1.02 3.94
CA PRO A 43 -17.92 -2.20 4.66
C PRO A 43 -16.41 -2.35 4.51
N GLY A 44 -15.70 -2.57 5.61
CA GLY A 44 -14.25 -2.72 5.61
C GLY A 44 -13.45 -1.41 5.61
N VAL A 45 -14.11 -0.26 5.62
CA VAL A 45 -13.49 1.08 5.69
C VAL A 45 -13.82 1.73 7.02
N LEU A 46 -12.80 2.25 7.71
CA LEU A 46 -12.99 2.98 8.97
C LEU A 46 -13.63 4.37 8.74
N ALA A 47 -14.36 4.87 9.73
CA ALA A 47 -15.02 6.19 9.64
C ALA A 47 -14.03 7.31 9.29
N TYR A 48 -12.85 7.32 9.88
CA TYR A 48 -11.82 8.32 9.60
C TYR A 48 -11.24 8.20 8.18
N GLU A 49 -11.09 6.99 7.68
CA GLU A 49 -10.65 6.74 6.30
C GLU A 49 -11.69 7.23 5.30
N GLN A 50 -12.96 6.95 5.56
CA GLN A 50 -14.08 7.42 4.75
C GLN A 50 -14.19 8.95 4.75
N GLU A 51 -13.98 9.58 5.92
CA GLU A 51 -14.01 11.04 6.03
C GLU A 51 -12.86 11.69 5.25
N VAL A 52 -11.65 11.11 5.25
CA VAL A 52 -10.55 11.57 4.40
C VAL A 52 -10.93 11.54 2.93
N VAL A 53 -11.58 10.46 2.45
CA VAL A 53 -12.02 10.37 1.05
C VAL A 53 -13.06 11.45 0.74
N ARG A 54 -14.00 11.70 1.65
CA ARG A 54 -14.99 12.77 1.50
C ARG A 54 -14.33 14.15 1.39
N LEU A 55 -13.36 14.46 2.25
CA LEU A 55 -12.63 15.73 2.24
C LEU A 55 -11.78 15.89 0.97
N VAL A 56 -11.07 14.84 0.55
CA VAL A 56 -10.32 14.83 -0.70
C VAL A 56 -11.23 15.10 -1.89
N ASN A 57 -12.40 14.48 -1.93
CA ASN A 57 -13.36 14.69 -3.02
C ASN A 57 -13.96 16.11 -3.01
N ALA A 58 -14.12 16.72 -1.83
CA ALA A 58 -14.51 18.13 -1.72
C ALA A 58 -13.43 19.08 -2.30
N GLU A 59 -12.15 18.80 -2.00
CA GLU A 59 -11.04 19.53 -2.59
C GLU A 59 -11.01 19.36 -4.13
N ARG A 60 -11.10 18.13 -4.61
CA ARG A 60 -11.13 17.85 -6.06
C ARG A 60 -12.29 18.57 -6.76
N ALA A 61 -13.46 18.58 -6.17
CA ALA A 61 -14.62 19.30 -6.72
C ALA A 61 -14.38 20.81 -6.84
N SER A 62 -13.67 21.41 -5.87
CA SER A 62 -13.31 22.84 -5.93
C SER A 62 -12.37 23.19 -7.07
N TYR A 63 -11.63 22.20 -7.58
CA TYR A 63 -10.77 22.32 -8.77
C TYR A 63 -11.42 21.78 -10.06
N GLY A 64 -12.70 21.44 -10.02
CA GLY A 64 -13.44 20.93 -11.19
C GLY A 64 -13.06 19.52 -11.61
N LEU A 65 -12.49 18.72 -10.69
CA LEU A 65 -12.08 17.33 -10.93
C LEU A 65 -13.18 16.36 -10.50
N PRO A 66 -13.36 15.22 -11.18
CA PRO A 66 -14.28 14.19 -10.76
C PRO A 66 -13.86 13.56 -9.42
N ALA A 67 -14.86 13.13 -8.64
CA ALA A 67 -14.61 12.42 -7.39
C ALA A 67 -13.87 11.10 -7.62
N LEU A 68 -12.99 10.72 -6.68
CA LEU A 68 -12.40 9.40 -6.60
C LEU A 68 -13.38 8.44 -5.93
N SER A 69 -13.48 7.23 -6.45
CA SER A 69 -14.24 6.16 -5.81
C SER A 69 -13.43 5.56 -4.68
N ILE A 70 -14.06 5.38 -3.51
CA ILE A 70 -13.44 4.67 -2.41
C ILE A 70 -13.38 3.19 -2.73
N ARG A 71 -12.25 2.55 -2.41
CA ARG A 71 -12.03 1.14 -2.67
C ARG A 71 -11.60 0.43 -1.39
N ALA A 72 -12.46 -0.46 -0.89
CA ALA A 72 -12.31 -1.08 0.43
C ALA A 72 -11.05 -1.94 0.56
N ASP A 73 -10.71 -2.74 -0.46
CA ASP A 73 -9.47 -3.52 -0.48
C ASP A 73 -8.23 -2.61 -0.47
N LEU A 74 -8.27 -1.51 -1.20
CA LEU A 74 -7.19 -0.53 -1.21
C LEU A 74 -7.05 0.17 0.15
N CYS A 75 -8.15 0.45 0.86
CA CYS A 75 -8.12 0.96 2.24
C CYS A 75 -7.48 -0.05 3.18
N GLN A 76 -7.85 -1.32 3.07
CA GLN A 76 -7.30 -2.38 3.88
C GLN A 76 -5.78 -2.49 3.72
N TYR A 77 -5.28 -2.47 2.50
CA TYR A 77 -3.85 -2.55 2.22
C TYR A 77 -3.08 -1.24 2.55
N ALA A 78 -3.70 -0.09 2.35
CA ALA A 78 -3.14 1.19 2.82
C ALA A 78 -2.99 1.21 4.36
N ARG A 79 -3.92 0.57 5.08
CA ARG A 79 -3.81 0.39 6.54
C ARG A 79 -2.65 -0.52 6.90
N VAL A 80 -2.38 -1.58 6.14
CA VAL A 80 -1.17 -2.41 6.32
C VAL A 80 0.09 -1.56 6.17
N LYS A 81 0.15 -0.65 5.22
CA LYS A 81 1.29 0.29 5.08
C LYS A 81 1.44 1.20 6.31
N SER A 82 0.36 1.77 6.80
CA SER A 82 0.38 2.61 8.01
C SER A 82 0.82 1.80 9.23
N GLN A 83 0.34 0.56 9.37
CA GLN A 83 0.72 -0.34 10.44
C GLN A 83 2.20 -0.76 10.34
N ASP A 84 2.69 -1.02 9.14
CA ASP A 84 4.09 -1.35 8.89
C ASP A 84 5.04 -0.20 9.27
N MET A 85 4.66 1.04 8.96
CA MET A 85 5.43 2.21 9.41
C MET A 85 5.47 2.32 10.93
N HIS A 86 4.34 2.10 11.60
CA HIS A 86 4.24 2.11 13.07
C HIS A 86 5.11 1.00 13.68
N ASP A 87 4.89 -0.26 13.29
CA ASP A 87 5.48 -1.44 13.93
C ASP A 87 6.99 -1.56 13.68
N SER A 88 7.44 -1.17 12.49
CA SER A 88 8.85 -1.20 12.10
C SER A 88 9.60 0.11 12.45
N GLY A 89 8.92 1.09 13.01
CA GLY A 89 9.50 2.34 13.51
C GLY A 89 10.14 3.19 12.41
N TYR A 90 9.52 3.30 11.25
CA TYR A 90 9.99 4.14 10.14
C TYR A 90 8.89 5.03 9.58
N PHE A 91 9.29 6.09 8.88
CA PHE A 91 8.39 6.97 8.12
C PHE A 91 9.01 7.24 6.74
N SER A 92 8.58 6.47 5.75
CA SER A 92 9.10 6.53 4.38
C SER A 92 8.13 5.89 3.40
N HIS A 93 8.15 6.31 2.14
CA HIS A 93 7.46 5.62 1.06
C HIS A 93 7.99 4.19 0.87
N THR A 94 9.29 3.97 1.00
CA THR A 94 9.90 2.65 0.88
C THR A 94 9.87 1.91 2.23
N SER A 95 9.18 0.77 2.23
CA SER A 95 9.13 -0.13 3.38
C SER A 95 10.38 -1.01 3.44
N PRO A 96 10.96 -1.25 4.63
CA PRO A 96 12.01 -2.24 4.80
C PRO A 96 11.50 -3.68 4.58
N ASN A 97 10.19 -3.91 4.68
CA ASN A 97 9.56 -5.22 4.57
C ASN A 97 8.96 -5.50 3.18
N TYR A 98 8.43 -4.46 2.51
CA TYR A 98 7.65 -4.60 1.27
C TYR A 98 8.25 -3.86 0.06
N GLY A 99 9.30 -3.08 0.23
CA GLY A 99 9.89 -2.27 -0.84
C GLY A 99 9.11 -0.98 -1.11
N SER A 100 9.06 -0.55 -2.37
CA SER A 100 8.32 0.65 -2.77
C SER A 100 6.81 0.48 -2.59
N PRO A 101 6.02 1.58 -2.53
CA PRO A 101 4.56 1.47 -2.50
C PRO A 101 4.01 0.68 -3.69
N PHE A 102 4.66 0.76 -4.85
CA PHE A 102 4.27 0.03 -6.07
C PHE A 102 4.57 -1.47 -5.96
N ASP A 103 5.70 -1.85 -5.35
CA ASP A 103 6.03 -3.25 -5.04
C ASP A 103 5.01 -3.81 -4.05
N MET A 104 4.66 -3.03 -3.03
CA MET A 104 3.67 -3.41 -2.03
C MET A 104 2.28 -3.59 -2.64
N MET A 105 1.80 -2.65 -3.47
CA MET A 105 0.54 -2.77 -4.20
C MET A 105 0.51 -4.02 -5.08
N LYS A 106 1.61 -4.28 -5.79
CA LYS A 106 1.76 -5.46 -6.65
C LYS A 106 1.69 -6.76 -5.85
N SER A 107 2.34 -6.82 -4.68
CA SER A 107 2.32 -7.99 -3.81
C SER A 107 0.92 -8.32 -3.28
N PHE A 108 0.05 -7.32 -3.16
CA PHE A 108 -1.36 -7.48 -2.81
C PHE A 108 -2.29 -7.75 -4.00
N GLY A 109 -1.74 -7.81 -5.22
CA GLY A 109 -2.50 -8.07 -6.44
C GLY A 109 -3.31 -6.87 -6.95
N ILE A 110 -2.95 -5.65 -6.54
CA ILE A 110 -3.57 -4.43 -7.04
C ILE A 110 -3.04 -4.13 -8.44
N THR A 111 -3.95 -3.98 -9.39
CA THR A 111 -3.65 -3.63 -10.78
C THR A 111 -4.03 -2.18 -11.04
N TYR A 112 -3.22 -1.47 -11.83
CA TYR A 112 -3.41 -0.06 -12.16
C TYR A 112 -2.61 0.32 -13.41
N SER A 113 -3.00 1.41 -14.06
CA SER A 113 -2.20 2.08 -15.09
C SER A 113 -1.39 3.24 -14.49
N HIS A 114 -1.95 3.89 -13.47
CA HIS A 114 -1.33 4.98 -12.73
C HIS A 114 -1.51 4.72 -11.24
N ALA A 115 -0.48 5.01 -10.45
CA ALA A 115 -0.55 4.90 -9.00
C ALA A 115 0.27 5.99 -8.31
N GLY A 116 -0.12 6.34 -7.09
CA GLY A 116 0.58 7.30 -6.26
C GLY A 116 0.31 7.07 -4.79
N GLU A 117 1.17 7.62 -3.95
CA GLU A 117 1.07 7.50 -2.49
C GLU A 117 1.27 8.87 -1.83
N ASN A 118 0.44 9.15 -0.83
CA ASN A 118 0.69 10.15 0.19
C ASN A 118 0.80 9.44 1.54
N ILE A 119 1.75 9.84 2.38
CA ILE A 119 1.86 9.37 3.77
C ILE A 119 1.92 10.56 4.72
N ALA A 120 1.46 10.36 5.95
CA ALA A 120 1.58 11.33 7.03
C ALA A 120 1.72 10.62 8.38
N MET A 121 2.27 11.32 9.35
CA MET A 121 2.45 10.86 10.74
C MET A 121 2.19 12.01 11.70
N GLY A 122 1.61 11.68 12.86
CA GLY A 122 1.37 12.66 13.93
C GLY A 122 0.05 13.44 13.81
N TYR A 123 -0.83 13.06 12.90
CA TYR A 123 -2.17 13.69 12.76
C TYR A 123 -3.24 12.78 13.36
N SER A 124 -4.11 13.35 14.18
CA SER A 124 -5.16 12.60 14.88
C SER A 124 -6.56 12.74 14.27
N THR A 125 -6.73 13.62 13.27
CA THR A 125 -8.03 13.83 12.61
C THR A 125 -7.91 13.88 11.09
N PRO A 126 -8.97 13.48 10.38
CA PRO A 126 -9.05 13.56 8.92
C PRO A 126 -8.83 14.97 8.38
N GLU A 127 -9.41 15.99 9.02
CA GLU A 127 -9.31 17.38 8.59
C GLU A 127 -7.87 17.89 8.68
N ALA A 128 -7.17 17.55 9.77
CA ALA A 128 -5.79 17.97 9.98
C ALA A 128 -4.86 17.34 8.95
N VAL A 129 -4.98 16.04 8.66
CA VAL A 129 -4.12 15.37 7.70
C VAL A 129 -4.40 15.81 6.26
N VAL A 130 -5.66 15.97 5.86
CA VAL A 130 -6.00 16.46 4.50
C VAL A 130 -5.52 17.89 4.32
N SER A 131 -5.70 18.77 5.32
CA SER A 131 -5.17 20.14 5.28
C SER A 131 -3.65 20.15 5.12
N ALA A 132 -2.93 19.29 5.86
CA ALA A 132 -1.48 19.19 5.74
C ALA A 132 -1.04 18.73 4.33
N TRP A 133 -1.70 17.73 3.76
CA TRP A 133 -1.41 17.28 2.40
C TRP A 133 -1.72 18.35 1.35
N MET A 134 -2.83 19.07 1.48
CA MET A 134 -3.17 20.17 0.55
C MET A 134 -2.22 21.35 0.63
N ASN A 135 -1.56 21.58 1.77
CA ASN A 135 -0.54 22.61 1.94
C ASN A 135 0.86 22.18 1.48
N SER A 136 1.03 20.94 1.04
CA SER A 136 2.28 20.40 0.51
C SER A 136 2.15 20.17 -1.00
N GLU A 137 3.01 20.80 -1.80
CA GLU A 137 2.91 20.75 -3.27
C GLU A 137 2.88 19.34 -3.82
N GLY A 138 3.78 18.47 -3.37
CA GLY A 138 3.85 17.07 -3.84
C GLY A 138 2.64 16.24 -3.47
N HIS A 139 2.14 16.36 -2.23
CA HIS A 139 0.95 15.65 -1.78
C HIS A 139 -0.31 16.18 -2.47
N ARG A 140 -0.43 17.51 -2.60
CA ARG A 140 -1.55 18.14 -3.32
C ARG A 140 -1.59 17.72 -4.78
N ALA A 141 -0.43 17.58 -5.44
CA ALA A 141 -0.37 17.12 -6.82
C ALA A 141 -0.98 15.72 -7.00
N ASN A 142 -0.78 14.80 -6.04
CA ASN A 142 -1.44 13.49 -6.05
C ASN A 142 -2.95 13.63 -5.87
N ILE A 143 -3.41 14.41 -4.88
CA ILE A 143 -4.84 14.62 -4.61
C ILE A 143 -5.56 15.19 -5.82
N LEU A 144 -4.93 16.11 -6.55
CA LEU A 144 -5.52 16.82 -7.69
C LEU A 144 -5.18 16.20 -9.06
N SER A 145 -4.54 15.03 -9.09
CA SER A 145 -4.25 14.35 -10.35
C SER A 145 -5.52 13.84 -11.04
N ALA A 146 -5.66 14.14 -12.33
CA ALA A 146 -6.74 13.61 -13.16
C ALA A 146 -6.50 12.15 -13.61
N SER A 147 -5.30 11.62 -13.38
CA SER A 147 -4.94 10.25 -13.75
C SER A 147 -5.50 9.18 -12.79
N TYR A 148 -5.96 9.59 -11.62
CA TYR A 148 -6.51 8.67 -10.63
C TYR A 148 -8.04 8.68 -10.64
N THR A 149 -8.61 7.50 -10.41
CA THR A 149 -10.06 7.28 -10.38
C THR A 149 -10.53 6.65 -9.07
N GLU A 150 -9.62 6.01 -8.32
CA GLU A 150 -9.91 5.32 -7.08
C GLU A 150 -8.92 5.73 -5.98
N LEU A 151 -9.37 5.65 -4.73
CA LEU A 151 -8.60 6.00 -3.55
C LEU A 151 -8.82 4.98 -2.44
N GLY A 152 -7.74 4.53 -1.82
CA GLY A 152 -7.73 3.84 -0.54
C GLY A 152 -7.01 4.67 0.51
N VAL A 153 -7.55 4.70 1.72
CA VAL A 153 -6.96 5.38 2.87
C VAL A 153 -6.77 4.37 3.99
N GLY A 154 -5.62 4.41 4.65
CA GLY A 154 -5.31 3.58 5.80
C GLY A 154 -4.89 4.44 6.98
N TYR A 155 -5.51 4.21 8.13
CA TYR A 155 -5.25 4.95 9.36
C TYR A 155 -4.88 4.02 10.53
N VAL A 156 -3.84 4.38 11.27
CA VAL A 156 -3.44 3.79 12.55
C VAL A 156 -3.39 4.90 13.58
N ALA A 157 -4.23 4.80 14.60
CA ALA A 157 -4.41 5.84 15.61
C ALA A 157 -3.17 6.04 16.49
N ASP A 158 -2.50 4.95 16.85
CA ASP A 158 -1.24 5.03 17.59
C ASP A 158 -0.16 5.68 16.72
N GLY A 159 0.36 6.80 17.15
CA GLY A 159 1.28 7.63 16.38
C GLY A 159 0.67 8.44 15.25
N GLY A 160 -0.62 8.26 14.95
CA GLY A 160 -1.33 9.01 13.90
C GLY A 160 -0.75 8.79 12.51
N TYR A 161 -0.56 7.54 12.11
CA TYR A 161 -0.03 7.17 10.78
C TYR A 161 -1.15 7.09 9.76
N TRP A 162 -0.92 7.69 8.58
CA TRP A 162 -1.85 7.76 7.47
C TRP A 162 -1.18 7.39 6.17
N THR A 163 -1.90 6.64 5.34
CA THR A 163 -1.50 6.31 3.98
C THR A 163 -2.68 6.56 3.04
N GLN A 164 -2.44 7.24 1.93
CA GLN A 164 -3.35 7.33 0.80
C GLN A 164 -2.73 6.61 -0.39
N TRP A 165 -3.44 5.68 -0.97
CA TRP A 165 -3.09 5.02 -2.23
C TRP A 165 -4.08 5.41 -3.31
N PHE A 166 -3.57 6.03 -4.35
CA PHE A 166 -4.31 6.45 -5.52
C PHE A 166 -4.03 5.48 -6.66
N VAL A 167 -5.07 5.07 -7.41
CA VAL A 167 -4.95 4.24 -8.61
C VAL A 167 -5.88 4.73 -9.71
N GLY A 168 -5.47 4.45 -10.98
CA GLY A 168 -6.23 4.78 -12.18
C GLY A 168 -5.78 3.99 -13.39
#